data_2a0911dcab651c9d3802bb61930629e1
#
_entry.id   2a0911dcab651c9d3802bb61930629e1
#
_cell.length_a   1.000
_cell.length_b   1.000
_cell.length_c   1.000
_cell.angle_alpha   90.00
_cell.angle_beta   90.00
_cell.angle_gamma   90.00
#
_symmetry.space_group_name_H-M   'P 1'
#
loop_
_entity.id
_entity.type
_entity.pdbx_description
1 polymer ?
#
loop_
_entity_poly.entity_id
_entity_poly.type
_entity_poly.pdbx_seq_one_letter_code
_entity_poly.pdbx_strand_id
1 'polypeptide(L)'
;MVRCLSEEKDNKKKNLSFAQQASMVDISNIDKISSNRKRSKVDTDTIASALENPYSNVSTLQQQAELMRVINGNLKEIINYKSNLLTYDHYLVPLDASKFITKGQDNFFKSYRKACLELEKYNLKTLCPWILESEFRKGEIYLYKQETSDSITFVSLPEDLCKVTYTESFMLGYSIKLSGINTKQLGYYPTDIQNLYADYKAGKLKNDENFVDNYYKLPLENAIAFLPEVIESKGIPYYSGLLLDLSRIKDLADASMENIEANNFKLIHQLLPTDDDGELSIEPETAMFYHRALVRNVREGIGVVSSPYKIDSVSLQTNKVSDYEEINNLTNNVYDTAGIDSNLFNGDNKSGTQMTIYSGIVDSLVPLNLLDRIKIWLNYVFSKNSSLKNFKLCFCDTTKYNKEERIQSSCNRLTTWTSKLEHLGICGYSPLEALNILQIESILDFGTLMSPLMNSHTMNGSEIGDTGGRPSASEESGNPNKAPEAD
;
A
#
# COMPACT_ATOMS: atom_id res chain seq x y z
N MET A 1 -25.23 16.69 9.30
CA MET A 1 -26.64 16.88 8.95
C MET A 1 -26.98 15.88 7.87
N VAL A 2 -27.39 14.66 8.24
CA VAL A 2 -27.77 13.57 7.33
C VAL A 2 -29.30 13.46 7.42
N ARG A 3 -29.98 13.84 6.37
CA ARG A 3 -31.43 13.67 6.24
C ARG A 3 -31.72 12.23 5.82
N CYS A 4 -32.54 11.55 6.60
CA CYS A 4 -33.25 10.35 6.18
C CYS A 4 -34.13 10.69 4.97
N LEU A 5 -33.91 10.00 3.85
CA LEU A 5 -34.83 10.00 2.72
C LEU A 5 -35.77 8.81 2.87
N SER A 6 -37.03 9.11 3.04
CA SER A 6 -38.15 8.19 3.06
C SER A 6 -38.35 7.51 1.69
N GLU A 7 -38.82 6.26 1.77
CA GLU A 7 -39.17 5.40 0.64
C GLU A 7 -40.22 6.05 -0.27
N GLU A 8 -39.90 6.27 -1.52
CA GLU A 8 -40.86 6.35 -2.60
C GLU A 8 -40.60 5.22 -3.60
N LYS A 9 -41.53 4.30 -3.65
CA LYS A 9 -41.60 3.25 -4.68
C LYS A 9 -41.90 3.89 -6.03
N ASP A 10 -40.89 4.06 -6.86
CA ASP A 10 -41.08 4.38 -8.27
C ASP A 10 -40.42 3.33 -9.17
N ASN A 11 -41.25 2.54 -9.81
CA ASN A 11 -40.87 1.54 -10.80
C ASN A 11 -40.43 2.24 -12.11
N LYS A 12 -39.33 2.96 -12.09
CA LYS A 12 -38.65 3.43 -13.29
C LYS A 12 -37.55 2.44 -13.66
N LYS A 13 -37.57 1.95 -14.89
CA LYS A 13 -36.46 1.25 -15.54
C LYS A 13 -35.18 2.04 -15.24
N LYS A 14 -34.39 1.58 -14.29
CA LYS A 14 -33.09 2.18 -13.95
C LYS A 14 -32.21 2.03 -15.20
N ASN A 15 -31.95 3.12 -15.87
CA ASN A 15 -30.83 3.22 -16.79
C ASN A 15 -29.57 2.78 -15.97
N LEU A 16 -28.76 1.93 -16.57
CA LEU A 16 -27.46 1.49 -15.99
C LEU A 16 -26.59 2.73 -15.75
N SER A 17 -26.80 3.41 -14.64
CA SER A 17 -25.83 4.36 -14.13
C SER A 17 -24.63 3.57 -13.64
N PHE A 18 -23.44 4.15 -13.75
CA PHE A 18 -22.19 3.62 -13.23
C PHE A 18 -22.42 2.75 -11.99
N ALA A 19 -21.90 1.50 -12.00
CA ALA A 19 -21.94 0.64 -10.84
C ALA A 19 -21.34 1.43 -9.67
N GLN A 20 -22.11 1.64 -8.61
CA GLN A 20 -21.61 2.34 -7.43
C GLN A 20 -20.47 1.52 -6.87
N GLN A 21 -19.27 2.08 -6.92
CA GLN A 21 -18.08 1.43 -6.42
C GLN A 21 -18.18 1.28 -4.90
N ALA A 22 -17.53 0.23 -4.36
CA ALA A 22 -17.48 0.02 -2.93
C ALA A 22 -16.89 1.24 -2.22
N SER A 23 -17.53 1.66 -1.15
CA SER A 23 -17.00 2.65 -0.23
C SER A 23 -16.19 1.97 0.86
N MET A 24 -15.09 2.61 1.27
CA MET A 24 -14.23 2.14 2.34
C MET A 24 -14.26 3.14 3.48
N VAL A 25 -14.57 2.66 4.68
CA VAL A 25 -14.69 3.48 5.88
C VAL A 25 -13.81 2.90 6.98
N ASP A 26 -12.82 3.67 7.42
CA ASP A 26 -11.96 3.29 8.54
C ASP A 26 -12.49 3.92 9.84
N ILE A 27 -13.09 3.10 10.70
CA ILE A 27 -13.52 3.50 12.04
C ILE A 27 -12.62 2.93 13.13
N SER A 28 -11.50 2.32 12.77
CA SER A 28 -10.58 1.67 13.71
C SER A 28 -10.04 2.62 14.80
N ASN A 29 -9.97 3.91 14.52
CA ASN A 29 -9.48 4.94 15.45
C ASN A 29 -10.58 5.85 16.02
N ILE A 30 -11.86 5.49 15.87
CA ILE A 30 -12.98 6.39 16.22
C ILE A 30 -12.97 6.82 17.69
N ASP A 31 -12.59 5.91 18.60
CA ASP A 31 -12.51 6.21 20.04
C ASP A 31 -11.26 7.06 20.38
N LYS A 32 -10.21 6.99 19.57
CA LYS A 32 -8.97 7.75 19.76
C LYS A 32 -9.13 9.23 19.37
N ILE A 33 -10.01 9.53 18.41
CA ILE A 33 -10.29 10.91 17.95
C ILE A 33 -11.04 11.72 19.01
N SER A 34 -11.94 11.08 19.76
CA SER A 34 -12.77 11.75 20.76
C SER A 34 -12.09 11.97 22.13
N SER A 35 -10.97 11.30 22.38
CA SER A 35 -10.20 11.46 23.60
C SER A 35 -9.12 12.52 23.41
N ASN A 36 -9.14 13.58 24.27
CA ASN A 36 -8.03 14.53 24.42
C ASN A 36 -6.78 13.85 25.03
N ARG A 37 -6.38 12.68 24.49
CA ARG A 37 -5.16 12.01 24.95
C ARG A 37 -3.98 12.90 24.57
N LYS A 38 -3.14 13.20 25.57
CA LYS A 38 -1.80 13.74 25.34
C LYS A 38 -1.16 12.92 24.22
N ARG A 39 -0.71 13.58 23.15
CA ARG A 39 0.00 12.92 22.06
C ARG A 39 1.17 12.17 22.70
N SER A 40 1.14 10.84 22.66
CA SER A 40 2.31 10.06 23.05
C SER A 40 3.45 10.46 22.11
N LYS A 41 4.61 10.73 22.68
CA LYS A 41 5.84 10.92 21.88
C LYS A 41 6.35 9.55 21.43
N VAL A 42 7.00 9.51 20.29
CA VAL A 42 7.86 8.39 19.96
C VAL A 42 9.01 8.43 20.95
N ASP A 43 9.22 7.31 21.62
CA ASP A 43 10.22 7.16 22.67
C ASP A 43 11.01 5.88 22.43
N THR A 44 12.31 6.06 22.21
CA THR A 44 13.25 4.98 21.87
C THR A 44 13.31 3.91 22.96
N ASP A 45 13.26 4.30 24.23
CA ASP A 45 13.29 3.36 25.36
C ASP A 45 11.99 2.54 25.44
N THR A 46 10.85 3.17 25.18
CA THR A 46 9.55 2.49 25.11
C THR A 46 9.53 1.48 23.97
N ILE A 47 10.07 1.82 22.81
CA ILE A 47 10.17 0.91 21.64
C ILE A 47 11.08 -0.25 21.98
N ALA A 48 12.27 0.01 22.53
CA ALA A 48 13.23 -1.03 22.89
C ALA A 48 12.63 -2.03 23.89
N SER A 49 12.02 -1.54 24.97
CA SER A 49 11.36 -2.37 25.97
C SER A 49 10.19 -3.17 25.41
N ALA A 50 9.43 -2.60 24.46
CA ALA A 50 8.32 -3.31 23.82
C ALA A 50 8.83 -4.41 22.88
N LEU A 51 9.97 -4.22 22.21
CA LEU A 51 10.60 -5.21 21.34
C LEU A 51 11.28 -6.35 22.10
N GLU A 52 11.69 -6.15 23.37
CA GLU A 52 12.19 -7.23 24.22
C GLU A 52 11.11 -8.29 24.51
N ASN A 53 9.86 -7.88 24.61
CA ASN A 53 8.72 -8.79 24.79
C ASN A 53 7.52 -8.37 23.92
N PRO A 54 7.60 -8.61 22.60
CA PRO A 54 6.59 -8.14 21.65
C PRO A 54 5.21 -8.76 21.88
N TYR A 55 5.15 -9.99 22.40
CA TYR A 55 3.89 -10.70 22.66
C TYR A 55 3.00 -10.00 23.69
N SER A 56 3.62 -9.44 24.73
CA SER A 56 2.89 -8.71 25.78
C SER A 56 2.65 -7.25 25.44
N ASN A 57 3.38 -6.70 24.44
CA ASN A 57 3.40 -5.28 24.11
C ASN A 57 2.84 -4.94 22.72
N VAL A 58 2.02 -5.82 22.14
CA VAL A 58 1.45 -5.62 20.78
C VAL A 58 0.79 -4.25 20.63
N SER A 59 -0.06 -3.86 21.58
CA SER A 59 -0.76 -2.56 21.56
C SER A 59 0.21 -1.37 21.58
N THR A 60 1.31 -1.48 22.33
CA THR A 60 2.35 -0.45 22.39
C THR A 60 3.08 -0.35 21.06
N LEU A 61 3.46 -1.50 20.47
CA LEU A 61 4.10 -1.54 19.15
C LEU A 61 3.21 -0.97 18.05
N GLN A 62 1.93 -1.30 18.04
CA GLN A 62 0.94 -0.73 17.10
C GLN A 62 0.84 0.80 17.25
N GLN A 63 0.80 1.29 18.49
CA GLN A 63 0.74 2.72 18.77
C GLN A 63 2.01 3.45 18.32
N GLN A 64 3.19 2.88 18.62
CA GLN A 64 4.48 3.45 18.23
C GLN A 64 4.68 3.41 16.72
N ALA A 65 4.26 2.34 16.04
CA ALA A 65 4.30 2.23 14.58
C ALA A 65 3.43 3.31 13.90
N GLU A 66 2.21 3.54 14.40
CA GLU A 66 1.33 4.58 13.85
C GLU A 66 1.89 5.99 14.06
N LEU A 67 2.49 6.25 15.21
CA LEU A 67 3.16 7.53 15.48
C LEU A 67 4.39 7.70 14.58
N MET A 68 5.22 6.66 14.48
CA MET A 68 6.42 6.67 13.65
C MET A 68 6.07 6.94 12.19
N ARG A 69 5.03 6.31 11.64
CA ARG A 69 4.56 6.55 10.28
C ARG A 69 4.20 8.01 10.02
N VAL A 70 3.64 8.71 11.02
CA VAL A 70 3.26 10.13 10.88
C VAL A 70 4.47 11.04 10.86
N ILE A 71 5.49 10.75 11.66
CA ILE A 71 6.66 11.63 11.83
C ILE A 71 7.84 11.27 10.94
N ASN A 72 7.91 10.03 10.46
CA ASN A 72 9.01 9.54 9.64
C ASN A 72 8.54 9.24 8.20
N GLY A 73 9.07 9.99 7.23
CA GLY A 73 8.74 9.85 5.81
C GLY A 73 9.14 8.48 5.24
N ASN A 74 10.28 7.92 5.66
CA ASN A 74 10.80 6.67 5.12
C ASN A 74 9.86 5.50 5.43
N LEU A 75 9.37 5.37 6.67
CA LEU A 75 8.42 4.33 7.02
C LEU A 75 7.11 4.47 6.22
N LYS A 76 6.64 5.69 6.05
CA LYS A 76 5.45 5.97 5.23
C LYS A 76 5.66 5.53 3.77
N GLU A 77 6.82 5.82 3.20
CA GLU A 77 7.16 5.43 1.83
C GLU A 77 7.31 3.91 1.68
N ILE A 78 7.93 3.22 2.62
CA ILE A 78 8.05 1.76 2.66
C ILE A 78 6.65 1.12 2.62
N ILE A 79 5.74 1.56 3.49
CA ILE A 79 4.37 1.03 3.55
C ILE A 79 3.63 1.32 2.24
N ASN A 80 3.70 2.55 1.74
CA ASN A 80 3.06 2.94 0.49
C ASN A 80 3.62 2.17 -0.71
N TYR A 81 4.93 1.97 -0.77
CA TYR A 81 5.58 1.20 -1.82
C TYR A 81 5.07 -0.24 -1.84
N LYS A 82 5.17 -0.95 -0.72
CA LYS A 82 4.77 -2.37 -0.62
C LYS A 82 3.27 -2.57 -0.88
N SER A 83 2.41 -1.70 -0.37
CA SER A 83 0.96 -1.81 -0.59
C SER A 83 0.52 -1.47 -2.02
N ASN A 84 1.29 -0.65 -2.75
CA ASN A 84 0.97 -0.23 -4.11
C ASN A 84 1.89 -0.85 -5.18
N LEU A 85 2.72 -1.82 -4.81
CA LEU A 85 3.66 -2.47 -5.73
C LEU A 85 2.93 -3.31 -6.78
N LEU A 86 1.87 -4.02 -6.37
CA LEU A 86 1.04 -4.84 -7.24
C LEU A 86 0.05 -3.98 -8.04
N THR A 87 -0.35 -4.46 -9.21
CA THR A 87 -1.34 -3.78 -10.06
C THR A 87 -2.78 -4.17 -9.74
N TYR A 88 -2.97 -5.29 -9.02
CA TYR A 88 -4.27 -5.88 -8.68
C TYR A 88 -5.16 -6.16 -9.91
N ASP A 89 -4.52 -6.33 -11.06
CA ASP A 89 -5.19 -6.72 -12.27
C ASP A 89 -5.77 -8.13 -12.13
N HIS A 90 -6.99 -8.35 -12.61
CA HIS A 90 -7.73 -9.56 -12.34
C HIS A 90 -8.69 -9.92 -13.47
N TYR A 91 -9.11 -11.18 -13.49
CA TYR A 91 -10.11 -11.69 -14.43
C TYR A 91 -10.97 -12.78 -13.76
N LEU A 92 -12.11 -13.08 -14.37
CA LEU A 92 -13.03 -14.11 -13.91
C LEU A 92 -12.96 -15.36 -14.80
N VAL A 93 -12.91 -16.52 -14.18
CA VAL A 93 -12.94 -17.82 -14.87
C VAL A 93 -14.15 -18.62 -14.37
N PRO A 94 -14.90 -19.30 -15.27
CA PRO A 94 -15.96 -20.20 -14.82
C PRO A 94 -15.36 -21.38 -14.03
N LEU A 95 -15.99 -21.74 -12.89
CA LEU A 95 -15.60 -22.91 -12.10
C LEU A 95 -15.79 -24.21 -12.84
N ASP A 96 -16.84 -24.28 -13.68
CA ASP A 96 -17.16 -25.43 -14.49
C ASP A 96 -17.74 -24.98 -15.84
N ALA A 97 -16.89 -24.95 -16.85
CA ALA A 97 -17.30 -24.53 -18.21
C ALA A 97 -18.30 -25.51 -18.83
N SER A 98 -18.28 -26.81 -18.46
CA SER A 98 -19.18 -27.82 -19.02
C SER A 98 -20.64 -27.54 -18.75
N LYS A 99 -20.96 -26.94 -17.61
CA LYS A 99 -22.33 -26.54 -17.25
C LYS A 99 -22.93 -25.48 -18.17
N PHE A 100 -22.08 -24.74 -18.88
CA PHE A 100 -22.50 -23.68 -19.77
C PHE A 100 -22.60 -24.16 -21.23
N ILE A 101 -21.89 -25.21 -21.62
CA ILE A 101 -21.97 -25.79 -22.98
C ILE A 101 -23.39 -26.24 -23.26
N THR A 102 -24.07 -26.84 -22.30
CA THR A 102 -25.44 -27.35 -22.42
C THR A 102 -26.53 -26.26 -22.36
N LYS A 103 -26.22 -25.10 -21.76
CA LYS A 103 -27.20 -24.00 -21.56
C LYS A 103 -27.26 -22.97 -22.70
N GLY A 104 -26.38 -23.11 -23.69
CA GLY A 104 -26.25 -22.20 -24.83
C GLY A 104 -25.41 -20.96 -24.53
N GLN A 105 -24.77 -20.45 -25.59
CA GLN A 105 -23.81 -19.35 -25.53
C GLN A 105 -24.41 -18.05 -24.96
N ASP A 106 -25.65 -17.71 -25.35
CA ASP A 106 -26.32 -16.50 -24.87
C ASP A 106 -26.58 -16.48 -23.36
N ASN A 107 -26.91 -17.64 -22.78
CA ASN A 107 -27.15 -17.76 -21.35
C ASN A 107 -25.85 -17.66 -20.55
N PHE A 108 -24.76 -18.21 -21.08
CA PHE A 108 -23.44 -18.03 -20.50
C PHE A 108 -23.04 -16.55 -20.50
N PHE A 109 -23.19 -15.90 -21.66
CA PHE A 109 -22.83 -14.50 -21.84
C PHE A 109 -23.61 -13.59 -20.86
N LYS A 110 -24.91 -13.78 -20.72
CA LYS A 110 -25.73 -13.04 -19.75
C LYS A 110 -25.29 -13.30 -18.30
N SER A 111 -24.95 -14.54 -17.97
CA SER A 111 -24.47 -14.91 -16.63
C SER A 111 -23.10 -14.29 -16.34
N TYR A 112 -22.17 -14.35 -17.30
CA TYR A 112 -20.84 -13.77 -17.18
C TYR A 112 -20.91 -12.25 -17.02
N ARG A 113 -21.70 -11.57 -17.87
CA ARG A 113 -21.91 -10.12 -17.77
C ARG A 113 -22.47 -9.72 -16.39
N LYS A 114 -23.44 -10.48 -15.88
CA LYS A 114 -23.99 -10.24 -14.54
C LYS A 114 -22.93 -10.41 -13.45
N ALA A 115 -22.06 -11.41 -13.57
CA ALA A 115 -20.95 -11.62 -12.67
C ALA A 115 -19.93 -10.47 -12.74
N CYS A 116 -19.58 -10.00 -13.94
CA CYS A 116 -18.70 -8.85 -14.11
C CYS A 116 -19.27 -7.58 -13.49
N LEU A 117 -20.56 -7.28 -13.68
CA LEU A 117 -21.23 -6.14 -13.07
C LEU A 117 -21.23 -6.22 -11.54
N GLU A 118 -21.41 -7.41 -10.99
CA GLU A 118 -21.35 -7.62 -9.55
C GLU A 118 -19.94 -7.48 -8.98
N LEU A 119 -18.93 -7.96 -9.73
CA LEU A 119 -17.52 -7.83 -9.36
C LEU A 119 -17.06 -6.36 -9.30
N GLU A 120 -17.51 -5.52 -10.24
CA GLU A 120 -17.16 -4.09 -10.25
C GLU A 120 -17.57 -3.38 -8.96
N LYS A 121 -18.62 -3.83 -8.28
CA LYS A 121 -19.03 -3.25 -6.99
C LYS A 121 -17.97 -3.38 -5.91
N TYR A 122 -17.08 -4.37 -6.01
CA TYR A 122 -16.03 -4.60 -5.02
C TYR A 122 -14.85 -3.63 -5.14
N ASN A 123 -14.64 -3.00 -6.30
CA ASN A 123 -13.53 -2.09 -6.57
C ASN A 123 -12.17 -2.62 -6.07
N LEU A 124 -11.79 -3.80 -6.56
CA LEU A 124 -10.63 -4.56 -6.05
C LEU A 124 -9.31 -3.78 -6.15
N LYS A 125 -9.16 -2.94 -7.18
CA LYS A 125 -7.96 -2.10 -7.35
C LYS A 125 -7.78 -1.04 -6.26
N THR A 126 -8.82 -0.77 -5.48
CA THR A 126 -8.76 0.14 -4.31
C THR A 126 -8.83 -0.64 -3.00
N LEU A 127 -9.65 -1.70 -2.96
CA LEU A 127 -9.84 -2.51 -1.76
C LEU A 127 -8.56 -3.25 -1.37
N CYS A 128 -7.89 -3.93 -2.32
CA CYS A 128 -6.70 -4.72 -2.01
C CYS A 128 -5.53 -3.88 -1.47
N PRO A 129 -5.13 -2.75 -2.12
CA PRO A 129 -4.09 -1.88 -1.56
C PRO A 129 -4.44 -1.35 -0.16
N TRP A 130 -5.71 -1.02 0.10
CA TRP A 130 -6.14 -0.53 1.41
C TRP A 130 -6.02 -1.60 2.51
N ILE A 131 -6.35 -2.86 2.20
CA ILE A 131 -6.15 -3.98 3.12
C ILE A 131 -4.65 -4.16 3.39
N LEU A 132 -3.82 -4.25 2.34
CA LEU A 132 -2.37 -4.42 2.48
C LEU A 132 -1.72 -3.26 3.24
N GLU A 133 -2.10 -2.02 2.94
CA GLU A 133 -1.60 -0.85 3.68
C GLU A 133 -1.90 -0.98 5.18
N SER A 134 -3.11 -1.42 5.53
CA SER A 134 -3.51 -1.62 6.92
C SER A 134 -2.72 -2.75 7.60
N GLU A 135 -2.46 -3.86 6.89
CA GLU A 135 -1.65 -4.96 7.39
C GLU A 135 -0.18 -4.53 7.64
N PHE A 136 0.42 -3.79 6.71
CA PHE A 136 1.79 -3.28 6.91
C PHE A 136 1.87 -2.22 8.00
N ARG A 137 0.88 -1.36 8.10
CA ARG A 137 0.83 -0.23 9.03
C ARG A 137 0.58 -0.64 10.48
N LYS A 138 -0.45 -1.47 10.69
CA LYS A 138 -0.97 -1.82 12.02
C LYS A 138 -0.72 -3.27 12.40
N GLY A 139 -0.37 -4.12 11.42
CA GLY A 139 -0.25 -5.56 11.61
C GLY A 139 -1.60 -6.28 11.62
N GLU A 140 -2.71 -5.57 11.53
CA GLU A 140 -4.03 -6.18 11.51
C GLU A 140 -5.08 -5.27 10.88
N ILE A 141 -6.10 -5.89 10.27
CA ILE A 141 -7.33 -5.23 9.89
C ILE A 141 -8.51 -6.16 10.13
N TYR A 142 -9.53 -5.67 10.82
CA TYR A 142 -10.80 -6.37 11.04
C TYR A 142 -11.83 -5.79 10.09
N LEU A 143 -11.99 -6.46 8.95
CA LEU A 143 -12.82 -5.99 7.85
C LEU A 143 -14.25 -6.51 8.00
N TYR A 144 -15.23 -5.62 7.91
CA TYR A 144 -16.65 -5.96 7.84
C TYR A 144 -17.24 -5.50 6.52
N LYS A 145 -17.86 -6.43 5.77
CA LYS A 145 -18.57 -6.15 4.53
C LYS A 145 -20.04 -5.91 4.82
N GLN A 146 -20.51 -4.71 4.57
CA GLN A 146 -21.93 -4.37 4.58
C GLN A 146 -22.44 -4.28 3.15
N GLU A 147 -23.41 -5.10 2.80
CA GLU A 147 -23.99 -5.15 1.48
C GLU A 147 -25.43 -4.63 1.52
N THR A 148 -25.74 -3.74 0.60
CA THR A 148 -27.10 -3.25 0.33
C THR A 148 -27.49 -3.65 -1.07
N SER A 149 -28.76 -3.41 -1.49
CA SER A 149 -29.23 -3.74 -2.85
C SER A 149 -28.33 -3.14 -3.96
N ASP A 150 -27.79 -1.96 -3.74
CA ASP A 150 -27.15 -1.15 -4.78
C ASP A 150 -25.64 -0.93 -4.54
N SER A 151 -25.13 -1.17 -3.32
CA SER A 151 -23.75 -0.85 -2.97
C SER A 151 -23.16 -1.83 -1.97
N ILE A 152 -21.84 -1.89 -1.94
CA ILE A 152 -21.05 -2.60 -0.94
C ILE A 152 -20.23 -1.55 -0.19
N THR A 153 -20.18 -1.66 1.13
CA THR A 153 -19.32 -0.85 1.99
C THR A 153 -18.43 -1.75 2.82
N PHE A 154 -17.13 -1.52 2.77
CA PHE A 154 -16.16 -2.17 3.61
C PHE A 154 -15.81 -1.26 4.78
N VAL A 155 -15.96 -1.76 5.99
CA VAL A 155 -15.70 -1.02 7.22
C VAL A 155 -14.58 -1.71 7.99
N SER A 156 -13.51 -0.98 8.30
CA SER A 156 -12.48 -1.45 9.24
C SER A 156 -12.92 -1.13 10.66
N LEU A 157 -13.14 -2.18 11.45
CA LEU A 157 -13.62 -2.05 12.83
C LEU A 157 -12.46 -1.72 13.80
N PRO A 158 -12.77 -1.17 15.00
CA PRO A 158 -11.76 -0.89 16.01
C PRO A 158 -11.05 -2.16 16.49
N GLU A 159 -9.74 -2.15 16.46
CA GLU A 159 -8.86 -3.28 16.81
C GLU A 159 -9.02 -3.69 18.29
N ASP A 160 -9.23 -2.70 19.17
CA ASP A 160 -9.42 -2.91 20.60
C ASP A 160 -10.71 -3.68 20.93
N LEU A 161 -11.69 -3.66 20.02
CA LEU A 161 -12.97 -4.34 20.19
C LEU A 161 -13.00 -5.71 19.49
N CYS A 162 -12.06 -6.01 18.61
CA CYS A 162 -12.04 -7.21 17.80
C CYS A 162 -10.98 -8.19 18.28
N LYS A 163 -11.26 -9.48 18.10
CA LYS A 163 -10.34 -10.57 18.44
C LYS A 163 -10.56 -11.73 17.48
N VAL A 164 -9.48 -12.28 16.92
CA VAL A 164 -9.55 -13.54 16.15
C VAL A 164 -9.95 -14.67 17.10
N THR A 165 -11.01 -15.37 16.77
CA THR A 165 -11.58 -16.42 17.63
C THR A 165 -11.70 -17.77 16.96
N TYR A 166 -11.66 -17.81 15.63
CA TYR A 166 -11.75 -19.06 14.88
C TYR A 166 -11.09 -18.96 13.51
N THR A 167 -10.77 -20.11 12.95
CA THR A 167 -10.17 -20.21 11.61
C THR A 167 -10.96 -21.23 10.80
N GLU A 168 -11.28 -20.88 9.56
CA GLU A 168 -11.96 -21.78 8.63
C GLU A 168 -11.31 -21.65 7.25
N SER A 169 -10.84 -22.75 6.67
CA SER A 169 -10.24 -22.77 5.31
C SER A 169 -9.15 -21.72 5.10
N PHE A 170 -8.24 -21.59 6.07
CA PHE A 170 -7.17 -20.57 6.10
C PHE A 170 -7.63 -19.11 6.25
N MET A 171 -8.92 -18.89 6.51
CA MET A 171 -9.46 -17.56 6.78
C MET A 171 -9.61 -17.35 8.29
N LEU A 172 -9.25 -16.16 8.76
CA LEU A 172 -9.31 -15.80 10.17
C LEU A 172 -10.65 -15.11 10.47
N GLY A 173 -11.52 -15.82 11.17
CA GLY A 173 -12.76 -15.26 11.67
C GLY A 173 -12.57 -14.58 13.01
N TYR A 174 -13.31 -13.52 13.25
CA TYR A 174 -13.18 -12.74 14.48
C TYR A 174 -14.53 -12.49 15.17
N SER A 175 -14.43 -12.14 16.45
CA SER A 175 -15.56 -11.73 17.26
C SER A 175 -15.39 -10.30 17.73
N ILE A 176 -16.50 -9.59 17.89
CA ILE A 176 -16.54 -8.21 18.36
C ILE A 176 -17.03 -8.11 19.79
N LYS A 177 -16.36 -7.30 20.61
CA LYS A 177 -16.72 -7.03 22.00
C LYS A 177 -17.84 -5.99 22.09
N LEU A 178 -19.08 -6.43 22.21
CA LEU A 178 -20.24 -5.53 22.23
C LEU A 178 -20.27 -4.61 23.45
N SER A 179 -19.76 -5.05 24.59
CA SER A 179 -19.70 -4.21 25.81
C SER A 179 -18.79 -3.00 25.70
N GLY A 180 -17.82 -3.02 24.77
CA GLY A 180 -16.87 -1.94 24.54
C GLY A 180 -17.36 -0.85 23.59
N ILE A 181 -18.47 -1.05 22.89
CA ILE A 181 -18.98 -0.09 21.90
C ILE A 181 -19.52 1.15 22.61
N ASN A 182 -19.00 2.32 22.20
CA ASN A 182 -19.46 3.61 22.71
C ASN A 182 -20.79 3.99 22.04
N THR A 183 -21.84 4.19 22.85
CA THR A 183 -23.18 4.54 22.36
C THR A 183 -23.23 5.82 21.54
N LYS A 184 -22.37 6.79 21.83
CA LYS A 184 -22.31 8.06 21.09
C LYS A 184 -21.79 7.87 19.65
N GLN A 185 -21.09 6.79 19.40
CA GLN A 185 -20.44 6.49 18.12
C GLN A 185 -21.13 5.34 17.38
N LEU A 186 -22.18 4.76 17.96
CA LEU A 186 -22.89 3.62 17.41
C LEU A 186 -23.36 3.84 15.96
N GLY A 187 -23.73 5.08 15.60
CA GLY A 187 -24.17 5.43 14.25
C GLY A 187 -23.11 5.29 13.16
N TYR A 188 -21.83 5.15 13.51
CA TYR A 188 -20.74 4.89 12.54
C TYR A 188 -20.53 3.41 12.22
N TYR A 189 -21.07 2.52 13.08
CA TYR A 189 -20.94 1.09 12.87
C TYR A 189 -21.93 0.58 11.81
N PRO A 190 -21.60 -0.53 11.12
CA PRO A 190 -22.52 -1.22 10.23
C PRO A 190 -23.88 -1.50 10.88
N THR A 191 -24.96 -1.41 10.09
CA THR A 191 -26.34 -1.58 10.60
C THR A 191 -26.54 -2.90 11.35
N ASP A 192 -25.93 -3.98 10.86
CA ASP A 192 -26.02 -5.29 11.51
C ASP A 192 -25.39 -5.28 12.91
N ILE A 193 -24.25 -4.59 13.06
CA ILE A 193 -23.57 -4.42 14.36
C ILE A 193 -24.41 -3.53 15.30
N GLN A 194 -25.07 -2.50 14.76
CA GLN A 194 -25.99 -1.68 15.53
C GLN A 194 -27.18 -2.52 16.08
N ASN A 195 -27.74 -3.37 15.25
CA ASN A 195 -28.81 -4.29 15.64
C ASN A 195 -28.34 -5.30 16.69
N LEU A 196 -27.15 -5.91 16.50
CA LEU A 196 -26.54 -6.79 17.48
C LEU A 196 -26.31 -6.09 18.84
N TYR A 197 -25.87 -4.82 18.80
CA TYR A 197 -25.72 -4.03 20.02
C TYR A 197 -27.05 -3.78 20.72
N ALA A 198 -28.12 -3.48 19.97
CA ALA A 198 -29.47 -3.31 20.53
C ALA A 198 -29.97 -4.61 21.18
N ASP A 199 -29.77 -5.77 20.53
CA ASP A 199 -30.13 -7.08 21.09
C ASP A 199 -29.26 -7.44 22.30
N TYR A 200 -27.98 -7.07 22.32
CA TYR A 200 -27.12 -7.18 23.51
C TYR A 200 -27.67 -6.38 24.68
N LYS A 201 -28.03 -5.11 24.46
CA LYS A 201 -28.63 -4.25 25.52
C LYS A 201 -29.97 -4.75 26.01
N ALA A 202 -30.76 -5.37 25.13
CA ALA A 202 -32.02 -6.00 25.47
C ALA A 202 -31.86 -7.37 26.18
N GLY A 203 -30.62 -7.86 26.34
CA GLY A 203 -30.33 -9.15 26.99
C GLY A 203 -30.74 -10.39 26.19
N LYS A 204 -31.05 -10.22 24.91
CA LYS A 204 -31.50 -11.34 24.04
C LYS A 204 -30.37 -12.30 23.67
N LEU A 205 -29.11 -11.85 23.71
CA LEU A 205 -27.97 -12.65 23.29
C LEU A 205 -27.43 -13.59 24.36
N LYS A 206 -28.00 -13.60 25.58
CA LYS A 206 -27.49 -14.45 26.70
C LYS A 206 -27.44 -15.96 26.40
N ASN A 207 -28.31 -16.44 25.53
CA ASN A 207 -28.42 -17.86 25.17
C ASN A 207 -27.96 -18.12 23.71
N ASP A 208 -27.34 -17.15 23.05
CA ASP A 208 -26.82 -17.30 21.69
C ASP A 208 -25.46 -18.00 21.74
N GLU A 209 -25.30 -19.10 21.00
CA GLU A 209 -24.04 -19.86 20.90
C GLU A 209 -22.88 -19.03 20.34
N ASN A 210 -23.19 -17.98 19.57
CA ASN A 210 -22.19 -17.06 19.00
C ASN A 210 -21.75 -15.98 20.00
N PHE A 211 -22.37 -15.87 21.18
CA PHE A 211 -22.07 -14.87 22.18
C PHE A 211 -21.37 -15.50 23.39
N VAL A 212 -20.03 -15.33 23.44
CA VAL A 212 -19.19 -15.89 24.51
C VAL A 212 -18.32 -14.76 25.09
N ASP A 213 -18.23 -14.64 26.40
CA ASP A 213 -17.37 -13.70 27.14
C ASP A 213 -17.53 -12.22 26.69
N ASN A 214 -18.74 -11.79 26.42
CA ASN A 214 -19.07 -10.48 25.86
C ASN A 214 -18.59 -10.22 24.43
N TYR A 215 -18.08 -11.23 23.75
CA TYR A 215 -17.74 -11.22 22.34
C TYR A 215 -18.80 -11.91 21.51
N TYR A 216 -19.17 -11.31 20.40
CA TYR A 216 -20.09 -11.91 19.43
C TYR A 216 -19.33 -12.35 18.19
N LYS A 217 -19.43 -13.63 17.84
CA LYS A 217 -18.80 -14.23 16.67
C LYS A 217 -19.50 -13.76 15.39
N LEU A 218 -18.75 -13.14 14.50
CA LEU A 218 -19.25 -12.66 13.22
C LEU A 218 -19.05 -13.70 12.12
N PRO A 219 -19.98 -13.81 11.14
CA PRO A 219 -19.88 -14.77 10.05
C PRO A 219 -18.78 -14.36 9.04
N LEU A 220 -17.97 -15.32 8.57
CA LEU A 220 -16.89 -15.11 7.58
C LEU A 220 -17.36 -14.49 6.26
N GLU A 221 -18.62 -14.65 5.92
CA GLU A 221 -19.20 -14.05 4.71
C GLU A 221 -19.14 -12.51 4.73
N ASN A 222 -19.29 -11.94 5.94
CA ASN A 222 -19.31 -10.50 6.12
C ASN A 222 -18.09 -9.98 6.88
N ALA A 223 -17.40 -10.83 7.63
CA ALA A 223 -16.39 -10.41 8.61
C ALA A 223 -15.14 -11.28 8.52
N ILE A 224 -14.00 -10.66 8.24
CA ILE A 224 -12.71 -11.33 8.17
C ILE A 224 -11.63 -10.48 8.81
N ALA A 225 -10.65 -11.13 9.44
CA ALA A 225 -9.42 -10.50 9.88
C ALA A 225 -8.28 -10.88 8.94
N PHE A 226 -7.47 -9.88 8.56
CA PHE A 226 -6.21 -10.08 7.87
C PHE A 226 -5.08 -9.65 8.80
N LEU A 227 -4.16 -10.58 9.06
CA LEU A 227 -3.00 -10.39 9.91
C LEU A 227 -1.79 -11.03 9.21
N PRO A 228 -0.70 -10.30 8.94
CA PRO A 228 0.54 -10.87 8.38
C PRO A 228 1.09 -11.96 9.31
N GLU A 229 1.15 -11.63 10.59
CA GLU A 229 1.56 -12.54 11.66
C GLU A 229 0.53 -12.52 12.79
N VAL A 230 0.17 -13.69 13.28
CA VAL A 230 -0.82 -13.84 14.34
C VAL A 230 -0.11 -14.23 15.63
N ILE A 231 -0.20 -13.35 16.64
CA ILE A 231 0.30 -13.62 17.97
C ILE A 231 -0.84 -13.40 18.97
N GLU A 232 -1.17 -14.44 19.73
CA GLU A 232 -2.24 -14.39 20.73
C GLU A 232 -3.55 -13.75 20.21
N SER A 233 -3.91 -14.06 18.96
CA SER A 233 -5.09 -13.52 18.25
C SER A 233 -5.06 -12.00 17.92
N LYS A 234 -3.90 -11.38 17.98
CA LYS A 234 -3.62 -10.00 17.53
C LYS A 234 -2.46 -9.96 16.55
N GLY A 235 -2.43 -8.95 15.68
CA GLY A 235 -1.38 -8.73 14.71
C GLY A 235 -0.30 -7.78 15.22
N ILE A 236 0.98 -8.11 14.96
CA ILE A 236 2.09 -7.18 15.16
C ILE A 236 2.31 -6.39 13.86
N PRO A 237 2.59 -5.08 13.92
CA PRO A 237 2.98 -4.31 12.75
C PRO A 237 4.15 -4.96 12.02
N TYR A 238 4.01 -5.20 10.71
CA TYR A 238 5.00 -5.95 9.94
C TYR A 238 6.42 -5.37 10.05
N TYR A 239 6.52 -4.05 10.12
CA TYR A 239 7.78 -3.32 10.23
C TYR A 239 8.12 -2.91 11.67
N SER A 240 7.62 -3.61 12.69
CA SER A 240 7.93 -3.31 14.09
C SER A 240 9.44 -3.35 14.41
N GLY A 241 10.17 -4.27 13.77
CA GLY A 241 11.63 -4.36 13.91
C GLY A 241 12.40 -3.12 13.44
N LEU A 242 11.84 -2.34 12.52
CA LEU A 242 12.46 -1.11 12.04
C LEU A 242 12.25 0.09 12.96
N LEU A 243 11.30 0.02 13.90
CA LEU A 243 10.92 1.18 14.72
C LEU A 243 12.09 1.70 15.55
N LEU A 244 12.93 0.81 16.04
CA LEU A 244 14.10 1.18 16.84
C LEU A 244 15.13 1.92 16.00
N ASP A 245 15.46 1.44 14.83
CA ASP A 245 16.44 2.06 13.93
C ASP A 245 15.95 3.42 13.42
N LEU A 246 14.66 3.51 13.06
CA LEU A 246 14.02 4.76 12.67
C LEU A 246 14.01 5.79 13.81
N SER A 247 13.83 5.35 15.07
CA SER A 247 13.91 6.22 16.24
C SER A 247 15.33 6.75 16.44
N ARG A 248 16.34 5.87 16.32
CA ARG A 248 17.76 6.25 16.42
C ARG A 248 18.20 7.22 15.34
N ILE A 249 17.75 7.03 14.10
CA ILE A 249 18.01 7.98 12.99
C ILE A 249 17.47 9.36 13.34
N LYS A 250 16.28 9.43 13.94
CA LYS A 250 15.69 10.69 14.38
C LYS A 250 16.53 11.33 15.49
N ASP A 251 16.89 10.57 16.52
CA ASP A 251 17.69 11.06 17.65
C ASP A 251 19.06 11.58 17.17
N LEU A 252 19.68 10.87 16.19
CA LEU A 252 20.93 11.29 15.58
C LEU A 252 20.77 12.56 14.74
N ALA A 253 19.69 12.69 14.01
CA ALA A 253 19.39 13.90 13.23
C ALA A 253 19.16 15.10 14.14
N ASP A 254 18.42 14.93 15.24
CA ASP A 254 18.18 15.98 16.24
C ASP A 254 19.50 16.40 16.90
N ALA A 255 20.36 15.45 17.31
CA ALA A 255 21.68 15.73 17.85
C ALA A 255 22.63 16.42 16.85
N SER A 256 22.57 16.04 15.57
CA SER A 256 23.33 16.72 14.51
C SER A 256 22.90 18.17 14.32
N MET A 257 21.58 18.46 14.40
CA MET A 257 21.08 19.84 14.36
C MET A 257 21.54 20.65 15.56
N GLU A 258 21.49 20.09 16.77
CA GLU A 258 22.02 20.75 17.98
C GLU A 258 23.53 21.05 17.83
N ASN A 259 24.30 20.10 17.27
CA ASN A 259 25.73 20.31 17.00
C ASN A 259 25.96 21.43 15.97
N ILE A 260 25.15 21.51 14.91
CA ILE A 260 25.22 22.58 13.91
C ILE A 260 24.92 23.92 14.56
N GLU A 261 23.88 24.02 15.39
CA GLU A 261 23.55 25.24 16.14
C GLU A 261 24.66 25.63 17.09
N ALA A 262 25.21 24.69 17.84
CA ALA A 262 26.34 24.94 18.74
C ALA A 262 27.61 25.39 17.98
N ASN A 263 27.90 24.78 16.83
CA ASN A 263 29.03 25.16 15.98
C ASN A 263 28.85 26.54 15.31
N ASN A 264 27.61 26.96 15.09
CA ASN A 264 27.30 28.29 14.56
C ASN A 264 27.35 29.38 15.62
N PHE A 265 27.34 28.99 16.92
CA PHE A 265 27.50 29.94 18.01
C PHE A 265 28.94 30.42 18.07
N LYS A 266 29.16 31.68 17.72
CA LYS A 266 30.45 32.35 17.79
C LYS A 266 30.52 33.19 19.05
N LEU A 267 31.63 33.04 19.79
CA LEU A 267 31.92 33.87 20.94
C LEU A 267 33.05 34.85 20.59
N ILE A 268 32.75 36.14 20.69
CA ILE A 268 33.80 37.17 20.61
C ILE A 268 34.27 37.45 22.02
N HIS A 269 35.56 37.17 22.29
CA HIS A 269 36.17 37.51 23.53
C HIS A 269 36.89 38.87 23.41
N GLN A 270 36.43 39.83 24.20
CA GLN A 270 37.09 41.12 24.37
C GLN A 270 38.01 41.01 25.59
N LEU A 271 39.32 40.99 25.32
CA LEU A 271 40.32 41.03 26.41
C LEU A 271 40.38 42.45 26.93
N LEU A 272 40.18 42.63 28.23
CA LEU A 272 40.34 43.92 28.89
C LEU A 272 41.77 44.08 29.35
N PRO A 273 42.40 45.25 29.13
CA PRO A 273 43.80 45.45 29.53
C PRO A 273 43.92 45.48 31.07
N THR A 274 44.90 44.79 31.59
CA THR A 274 45.30 44.79 32.99
C THR A 274 46.68 45.37 33.17
N ASP A 275 46.99 45.93 34.35
CA ASP A 275 48.30 46.34 34.76
C ASP A 275 49.12 45.16 35.29
N ASP A 276 50.39 45.45 35.72
CA ASP A 276 51.33 44.42 36.22
C ASP A 276 50.85 43.78 37.51
N ASP A 277 49.93 44.42 38.27
CA ASP A 277 49.34 43.94 39.50
C ASP A 277 48.06 43.12 39.29
N GLY A 278 47.60 43.03 38.02
CA GLY A 278 46.38 42.24 37.65
C GLY A 278 45.08 43.05 37.78
N GLU A 279 45.14 44.35 38.10
CA GLU A 279 43.99 45.22 38.16
C GLU A 279 43.64 45.76 36.75
N LEU A 280 42.36 46.13 36.51
CA LEU A 280 41.96 46.68 35.25
C LEU A 280 42.61 48.05 34.97
N SER A 281 43.38 48.16 33.88
CA SER A 281 44.05 49.42 33.47
C SER A 281 43.08 50.48 32.91
N ILE A 282 41.82 50.17 32.81
CA ILE A 282 40.77 51.07 32.30
C ILE A 282 39.61 51.17 33.31
N GLU A 283 38.98 52.34 33.36
CA GLU A 283 37.79 52.56 34.20
C GLU A 283 36.68 51.55 33.85
N PRO A 284 35.97 50.99 34.82
CA PRO A 284 34.89 50.06 34.59
C PRO A 284 33.80 50.59 33.67
N GLU A 285 33.48 51.86 33.72
CA GLU A 285 32.51 52.54 32.83
C GLU A 285 32.96 52.51 31.35
N THR A 286 34.23 52.71 31.10
CA THR A 286 34.85 52.64 29.77
C THR A 286 34.84 51.20 29.23
N ALA A 287 35.14 50.22 30.07
CA ALA A 287 35.04 48.80 29.73
C ALA A 287 33.58 48.42 29.36
N MET A 288 32.60 48.87 30.13
CA MET A 288 31.19 48.65 29.82
C MET A 288 30.74 49.35 28.56
N PHE A 289 31.25 50.54 28.26
CA PHE A 289 30.93 51.25 27.03
C PHE A 289 31.38 50.45 25.79
N TYR A 290 32.61 49.95 25.77
CA TYR A 290 33.11 49.11 24.68
C TYR A 290 32.40 47.77 24.58
N HIS A 291 32.08 47.14 25.71
CA HIS A 291 31.30 45.92 25.70
C HIS A 291 29.91 46.17 25.05
N ARG A 292 29.19 47.20 25.46
CA ARG A 292 27.88 47.54 24.88
C ARG A 292 27.98 47.94 23.38
N ALA A 293 29.06 48.61 22.98
CA ALA A 293 29.29 48.92 21.59
C ALA A 293 29.51 47.66 20.74
N LEU A 294 30.26 46.68 21.24
CA LEU A 294 30.44 45.38 20.61
C LEU A 294 29.10 44.65 20.52
N VAL A 295 28.38 44.50 21.58
CA VAL A 295 27.07 43.82 21.62
C VAL A 295 26.08 44.40 20.62
N ARG A 296 26.09 45.74 20.41
CA ARG A 296 25.22 46.42 19.44
C ARG A 296 25.60 46.21 17.98
N ASN A 297 26.86 45.93 17.70
CA ASN A 297 27.38 45.79 16.35
C ASN A 297 27.56 44.37 15.88
N VAL A 298 27.33 43.38 16.79
CA VAL A 298 27.43 41.96 16.48
C VAL A 298 26.07 41.45 16.02
N ARG A 299 26.06 40.53 15.03
CA ARG A 299 24.83 39.87 14.54
C ARG A 299 24.20 39.04 15.64
N GLU A 300 22.88 38.88 15.59
CA GLU A 300 22.15 37.89 16.40
C GLU A 300 22.80 36.51 16.27
N GLY A 301 22.97 35.80 17.39
CA GLY A 301 23.63 34.48 17.47
C GLY A 301 25.13 34.53 17.78
N ILE A 302 25.73 35.69 17.95
CA ILE A 302 27.13 35.84 18.41
C ILE A 302 27.14 36.34 19.85
N GLY A 303 27.70 35.56 20.75
CA GLY A 303 27.93 35.96 22.13
C GLY A 303 29.15 36.92 22.25
N VAL A 304 29.09 37.86 23.17
CA VAL A 304 30.23 38.73 23.51
C VAL A 304 30.54 38.56 24.97
N VAL A 305 31.78 38.21 25.28
CA VAL A 305 32.31 38.11 26.64
C VAL A 305 33.51 39.08 26.79
N SER A 306 33.49 39.87 27.86
CA SER A 306 34.62 40.73 28.20
C SER A 306 35.25 40.21 29.51
N SER A 307 36.54 39.95 29.48
CA SER A 307 37.27 39.40 30.61
C SER A 307 38.69 39.95 30.65
N PRO A 308 39.28 40.21 31.81
CA PRO A 308 40.69 40.53 31.94
C PRO A 308 41.62 39.33 31.70
N TYR A 309 41.09 38.12 31.74
CA TYR A 309 41.85 36.90 31.48
C TYR A 309 41.60 36.37 30.08
N LYS A 310 42.67 35.90 29.45
CA LYS A 310 42.55 35.23 28.14
C LYS A 310 41.74 33.96 28.29
N ILE A 311 40.59 33.94 27.60
CA ILE A 311 39.77 32.76 27.52
C ILE A 311 40.18 32.04 26.22
N ASP A 312 40.80 30.86 26.38
CA ASP A 312 41.06 30.02 25.21
C ASP A 312 39.75 29.33 24.83
N SER A 313 39.32 29.55 23.57
CA SER A 313 38.17 28.88 23.02
C SER A 313 38.50 27.39 22.88
N VAL A 314 37.90 26.56 23.71
CA VAL A 314 37.84 25.13 23.46
C VAL A 314 36.80 24.94 22.36
N SER A 315 37.25 24.81 21.12
CA SER A 315 36.34 24.36 20.06
C SER A 315 36.04 22.88 20.35
N LEU A 316 34.81 22.61 20.70
CA LEU A 316 34.29 21.25 20.74
C LEU A 316 34.10 20.79 19.27
N GLN A 317 35.20 20.73 18.53
CA GLN A 317 35.20 20.13 17.20
C GLN A 317 35.12 18.62 17.38
N THR A 318 33.92 18.12 17.45
CA THR A 318 33.63 16.73 17.12
C THR A 318 33.99 16.52 15.64
N ASN A 319 34.68 15.43 15.36
CA ASN A 319 35.13 15.07 14.01
C ASN A 319 33.96 15.18 13.00
N LYS A 320 34.10 16.08 12.05
CA LYS A 320 33.04 16.56 11.13
C LYS A 320 32.58 15.56 10.05
N VAL A 321 33.07 14.33 10.05
CA VAL A 321 32.92 13.50 8.83
C VAL A 321 31.74 12.55 8.91
N SER A 322 31.10 12.36 10.09
CA SER A 322 30.29 11.15 10.21
C SER A 322 28.77 11.32 10.23
N ASP A 323 28.26 12.43 10.71
CA ASP A 323 26.82 12.47 11.05
C ASP A 323 25.89 12.24 9.82
N TYR A 324 26.20 12.87 8.68
CA TYR A 324 25.38 12.69 7.46
C TYR A 324 25.63 11.35 6.77
N GLU A 325 26.88 10.88 6.72
CA GLU A 325 27.20 9.57 6.16
C GLU A 325 26.60 8.45 7.03
N GLU A 326 26.64 8.61 8.35
CA GLU A 326 26.06 7.66 9.29
C GLU A 326 24.52 7.63 9.18
N ILE A 327 23.86 8.79 9.11
CA ILE A 327 22.41 8.89 8.85
C ILE A 327 22.05 8.21 7.52
N ASN A 328 22.81 8.46 6.45
CA ASN A 328 22.56 7.84 5.15
C ASN A 328 22.76 6.32 5.21
N ASN A 329 23.81 5.83 5.87
CA ASN A 329 24.06 4.40 6.02
C ASN A 329 22.95 3.72 6.83
N LEU A 330 22.51 4.34 7.93
CA LEU A 330 21.38 3.83 8.71
C LEU A 330 20.08 3.83 7.94
N THR A 331 19.85 4.88 7.13
CA THR A 331 18.66 4.95 6.27
C THR A 331 18.69 3.85 5.21
N ASN A 332 19.83 3.59 4.57
CA ASN A 332 19.99 2.50 3.63
C ASN A 332 19.74 1.14 4.30
N ASN A 333 20.28 0.92 5.50
CA ASN A 333 20.05 -0.30 6.27
C ASN A 333 18.56 -0.50 6.60
N VAL A 334 17.80 0.59 6.84
CA VAL A 334 16.35 0.50 7.05
C VAL A 334 15.64 -0.01 5.81
N TYR A 335 15.98 0.49 4.61
CA TYR A 335 15.39 -0.01 3.37
C TYR A 335 15.77 -1.47 3.11
N ASP A 336 17.04 -1.83 3.28
CA ASP A 336 17.52 -3.21 3.09
C ASP A 336 16.85 -4.17 4.08
N THR A 337 16.69 -3.78 5.35
CA THR A 337 15.97 -4.57 6.37
C THR A 337 14.46 -4.65 6.08
N ALA A 338 13.87 -3.61 5.46
CA ALA A 338 12.50 -3.63 5.00
C ALA A 338 12.29 -4.56 3.79
N GLY A 339 13.35 -5.15 3.25
CA GLY A 339 13.32 -5.95 2.04
C GLY A 339 13.00 -5.10 0.81
N ILE A 340 13.59 -3.93 0.72
CA ILE A 340 13.45 -3.00 -0.39
C ILE A 340 14.86 -2.59 -0.84
N ASP A 341 15.11 -2.63 -2.14
CA ASP A 341 16.38 -2.16 -2.67
C ASP A 341 16.51 -0.64 -2.43
N SER A 342 17.47 -0.26 -1.56
CA SER A 342 17.74 1.14 -1.21
C SER A 342 18.05 2.01 -2.44
N ASN A 343 18.59 1.42 -3.51
CA ASN A 343 18.87 2.13 -4.77
C ASN A 343 17.61 2.62 -5.50
N LEU A 344 16.43 2.08 -5.19
CA LEU A 344 15.17 2.55 -5.78
C LEU A 344 14.78 3.95 -5.26
N PHE A 345 15.23 4.31 -4.06
CA PHE A 345 14.88 5.56 -3.37
C PHE A 345 16.04 6.56 -3.32
N ASN A 346 17.28 6.08 -3.44
CA ASN A 346 18.47 6.92 -3.43
C ASN A 346 18.89 7.30 -4.86
N GLY A 347 18.80 8.59 -5.20
CA GLY A 347 19.06 9.10 -6.54
C GLY A 347 20.51 8.97 -7.04
N ASP A 348 21.47 8.58 -6.17
CA ASP A 348 22.91 8.59 -6.50
C ASP A 348 23.37 7.35 -7.26
N ASN A 349 22.66 6.22 -7.14
CA ASN A 349 22.97 4.99 -7.84
C ASN A 349 21.79 4.56 -8.73
N LYS A 350 21.78 5.00 -9.97
CA LYS A 350 20.82 4.52 -10.97
C LYS A 350 21.11 3.07 -11.28
N SER A 351 20.41 2.16 -10.65
CA SER A 351 20.39 0.76 -11.05
C SER A 351 19.87 0.65 -12.50
N GLY A 352 20.46 -0.24 -13.31
CA GLY A 352 19.97 -0.47 -14.66
C GLY A 352 18.52 -0.96 -14.64
N THR A 353 17.75 -0.68 -15.71
CA THR A 353 16.31 -1.02 -15.81
C THR A 353 15.99 -2.47 -15.44
N GLN A 354 16.85 -3.42 -15.80
CA GLN A 354 16.66 -4.83 -15.44
C GLN A 354 16.80 -5.07 -13.93
N MET A 355 17.77 -4.44 -13.27
CA MET A 355 17.96 -4.57 -11.83
C MET A 355 16.72 -4.07 -11.08
N THR A 356 16.16 -2.95 -11.49
CA THR A 356 14.93 -2.40 -10.93
C THR A 356 13.73 -3.35 -11.07
N ILE A 357 13.61 -4.03 -12.22
CA ILE A 357 12.56 -5.04 -12.43
C ILE A 357 12.74 -6.24 -11.50
N TYR A 358 13.96 -6.77 -11.38
CA TYR A 358 14.26 -7.90 -10.50
C TYR A 358 14.03 -7.55 -9.03
N SER A 359 14.45 -6.37 -8.57
CA SER A 359 14.19 -5.88 -7.22
C SER A 359 12.68 -5.82 -6.97
N GLY A 360 11.91 -5.23 -7.88
CA GLY A 360 10.45 -5.17 -7.78
C GLY A 360 9.77 -6.55 -7.72
N ILE A 361 10.32 -7.56 -8.39
CA ILE A 361 9.81 -8.94 -8.30
C ILE A 361 10.08 -9.54 -6.91
N VAL A 362 11.30 -9.40 -6.39
CA VAL A 362 11.66 -9.89 -5.05
C VAL A 362 10.82 -9.19 -3.99
N ASP A 363 10.69 -7.88 -4.09
CA ASP A 363 9.91 -7.05 -3.16
C ASP A 363 8.43 -7.40 -3.16
N SER A 364 7.91 -8.00 -4.23
CA SER A 364 6.50 -8.38 -4.36
C SER A 364 6.13 -9.69 -3.66
N LEU A 365 7.08 -10.49 -3.21
CA LEU A 365 6.80 -11.80 -2.62
C LEU A 365 5.87 -11.73 -1.41
N VAL A 366 6.11 -10.79 -0.49
CA VAL A 366 5.26 -10.60 0.69
C VAL A 366 3.88 -10.06 0.30
N PRO A 367 3.76 -8.96 -0.48
CA PRO A 367 2.46 -8.50 -0.97
C PRO A 367 1.64 -9.58 -1.72
N LEU A 368 2.28 -10.44 -2.51
CA LEU A 368 1.60 -11.54 -3.20
C LEU A 368 1.04 -12.58 -2.24
N ASN A 369 1.82 -12.97 -1.21
CA ASN A 369 1.35 -13.91 -0.20
C ASN A 369 0.13 -13.36 0.57
N LEU A 370 0.12 -12.06 0.89
CA LEU A 370 -1.02 -11.41 1.53
C LEU A 370 -2.21 -11.31 0.58
N LEU A 371 -1.97 -11.00 -0.69
CA LEU A 371 -3.00 -10.97 -1.73
C LEU A 371 -3.68 -12.34 -1.92
N ASP A 372 -2.93 -13.44 -1.81
CA ASP A 372 -3.51 -14.78 -1.89
C ASP A 372 -4.52 -15.05 -0.76
N ARG A 373 -4.31 -14.52 0.44
CA ARG A 373 -5.29 -14.62 1.55
C ARG A 373 -6.57 -13.82 1.23
N ILE A 374 -6.42 -12.62 0.67
CA ILE A 374 -7.55 -11.80 0.20
C ILE A 374 -8.33 -12.53 -0.89
N LYS A 375 -7.65 -13.14 -1.85
CA LYS A 375 -8.22 -13.94 -2.94
C LYS A 375 -9.01 -15.14 -2.42
N ILE A 376 -8.51 -15.85 -1.41
CA ILE A 376 -9.21 -16.98 -0.79
C ILE A 376 -10.55 -16.51 -0.20
N TRP A 377 -10.52 -15.43 0.59
CA TRP A 377 -11.74 -14.87 1.17
C TRP A 377 -12.72 -14.34 0.12
N LEU A 378 -12.26 -13.59 -0.87
CA LEU A 378 -13.12 -13.09 -1.93
C LEU A 378 -13.80 -14.24 -2.68
N ASN A 379 -13.09 -15.30 -3.02
CA ASN A 379 -13.69 -16.46 -3.66
C ASN A 379 -14.68 -17.20 -2.75
N TYR A 380 -14.46 -17.22 -1.43
CA TYR A 380 -15.42 -17.72 -0.48
C TYR A 380 -16.70 -16.88 -0.47
N VAL A 381 -16.58 -15.56 -0.35
CA VAL A 381 -17.72 -14.62 -0.44
C VAL A 381 -18.47 -14.78 -1.77
N PHE A 382 -17.74 -14.90 -2.89
CA PHE A 382 -18.33 -15.10 -4.21
C PHE A 382 -19.11 -16.41 -4.32
N SER A 383 -18.67 -17.45 -3.64
CA SER A 383 -19.42 -18.73 -3.60
C SER A 383 -20.81 -18.60 -2.98
N LYS A 384 -21.02 -17.62 -2.11
CA LYS A 384 -22.30 -17.30 -1.48
C LYS A 384 -23.15 -16.34 -2.32
N ASN A 385 -22.54 -15.54 -3.18
CA ASN A 385 -23.25 -14.58 -4.02
C ASN A 385 -23.93 -15.26 -5.22
N SER A 386 -25.20 -15.00 -5.44
CA SER A 386 -26.01 -15.65 -6.50
C SER A 386 -25.48 -15.42 -7.92
N SER A 387 -24.81 -14.29 -8.16
CA SER A 387 -24.28 -13.89 -9.47
C SER A 387 -22.87 -14.40 -9.71
N LEU A 388 -22.04 -14.49 -8.66
CA LEU A 388 -20.63 -14.84 -8.73
C LEU A 388 -20.32 -16.31 -8.45
N LYS A 389 -21.22 -17.07 -7.82
CA LYS A 389 -20.99 -18.45 -7.33
C LYS A 389 -20.50 -19.45 -8.38
N ASN A 390 -20.68 -19.18 -9.65
CA ASN A 390 -20.21 -20.06 -10.73
C ASN A 390 -18.85 -19.63 -11.32
N PHE A 391 -18.25 -18.59 -10.78
CA PHE A 391 -17.03 -18.01 -11.28
C PHE A 391 -15.98 -17.91 -10.17
N LYS A 392 -14.71 -17.96 -10.57
CA LYS A 392 -13.55 -17.81 -9.71
C LYS A 392 -12.78 -16.55 -10.09
N LEU A 393 -12.42 -15.75 -9.10
CA LEU A 393 -11.53 -14.62 -9.25
C LEU A 393 -10.08 -15.10 -9.35
N CYS A 394 -9.37 -14.63 -10.36
CA CYS A 394 -7.94 -14.82 -10.54
C CYS A 394 -7.25 -13.47 -10.64
N PHE A 395 -6.17 -13.26 -9.88
CA PHE A 395 -5.28 -12.12 -10.04
C PHE A 395 -4.17 -12.46 -11.04
N CYS A 396 -3.64 -11.43 -11.70
CA CYS A 396 -2.61 -11.58 -12.74
C CYS A 396 -1.18 -11.63 -12.19
N ASP A 397 -1.00 -11.42 -10.88
CA ASP A 397 0.29 -11.41 -10.16
C ASP A 397 1.31 -10.47 -10.84
N THR A 398 0.85 -9.31 -11.29
CA THR A 398 1.65 -8.29 -11.95
C THR A 398 2.05 -7.18 -11.00
N THR A 399 3.30 -6.73 -11.10
CA THR A 399 3.80 -5.54 -10.41
C THR A 399 3.86 -4.35 -11.36
N LYS A 400 3.95 -3.14 -10.81
CA LYS A 400 4.13 -1.93 -11.62
C LYS A 400 5.43 -1.96 -12.45
N TYR A 401 6.44 -2.70 -12.00
CA TYR A 401 7.75 -2.79 -12.66
C TYR A 401 7.80 -3.85 -13.76
N ASN A 402 7.09 -4.98 -13.62
CA ASN A 402 7.10 -6.05 -14.60
C ASN A 402 5.89 -6.08 -15.54
N LYS A 403 4.98 -5.12 -15.42
CA LYS A 403 3.72 -5.10 -16.17
C LYS A 403 3.95 -5.14 -17.68
N GLU A 404 4.86 -4.33 -18.18
CA GLU A 404 5.15 -4.23 -19.61
C GLU A 404 5.75 -5.52 -20.16
N GLU A 405 6.70 -6.12 -19.44
CA GLU A 405 7.28 -7.42 -19.79
C GLU A 405 6.22 -8.54 -19.79
N ARG A 406 5.31 -8.52 -18.81
CA ARG A 406 4.18 -9.48 -18.73
C ARG A 406 3.20 -9.29 -19.87
N ILE A 407 2.88 -8.06 -20.27
CA ILE A 407 2.06 -7.76 -21.45
C ILE A 407 2.73 -8.33 -22.71
N GLN A 408 4.00 -8.03 -22.93
CA GLN A 408 4.74 -8.51 -24.10
C GLN A 408 4.82 -10.03 -24.11
N SER A 409 5.13 -10.66 -22.98
CA SER A 409 5.18 -12.12 -22.85
C SER A 409 3.81 -12.75 -23.10
N SER A 410 2.73 -12.19 -22.57
CA SER A 410 1.37 -12.70 -22.80
C SER A 410 0.94 -12.51 -24.26
N CYS A 411 1.30 -11.40 -24.90
CA CYS A 411 1.04 -11.14 -26.31
C CYS A 411 1.72 -12.19 -27.21
N ASN A 412 2.98 -12.49 -26.95
CA ASN A 412 3.71 -13.53 -27.68
C ASN A 412 3.08 -14.92 -27.52
N ARG A 413 2.52 -15.22 -26.34
CA ARG A 413 1.84 -16.49 -26.04
C ARG A 413 0.42 -16.58 -26.63
N LEU A 414 -0.22 -15.45 -26.97
CA LEU A 414 -1.56 -15.44 -27.59
C LEU A 414 -1.61 -16.23 -28.92
N THR A 415 -0.51 -16.28 -29.65
CA THR A 415 -0.40 -17.05 -30.90
C THR A 415 -0.37 -18.56 -30.67
N THR A 416 -0.13 -19.02 -29.43
CA THR A 416 0.03 -20.43 -29.08
C THR A 416 -1.10 -20.97 -28.22
N TRP A 417 -1.27 -20.44 -26.99
CA TRP A 417 -2.18 -21.07 -26.03
C TRP A 417 -2.75 -20.14 -24.94
N THR A 418 -2.34 -18.89 -24.84
CA THR A 418 -2.77 -18.00 -23.75
C THR A 418 -4.23 -17.57 -23.90
N SER A 419 -4.95 -17.50 -22.80
CA SER A 419 -6.32 -16.98 -22.76
C SER A 419 -6.37 -15.48 -23.08
N LYS A 420 -7.25 -15.08 -24.00
CA LYS A 420 -7.49 -13.65 -24.29
C LYS A 420 -7.99 -12.89 -23.07
N LEU A 421 -8.78 -13.54 -22.18
CA LEU A 421 -9.25 -12.92 -20.93
C LEU A 421 -8.10 -12.62 -19.98
N GLU A 422 -7.16 -13.54 -19.83
CA GLU A 422 -5.95 -13.33 -19.03
C GLU A 422 -5.10 -12.19 -19.61
N HIS A 423 -4.88 -12.17 -20.90
CA HIS A 423 -4.13 -11.10 -21.57
C HIS A 423 -4.77 -9.73 -21.34
N LEU A 424 -6.08 -9.58 -21.53
CA LEU A 424 -6.80 -8.32 -21.29
C LEU A 424 -6.71 -7.92 -19.79
N GLY A 425 -6.77 -8.89 -18.87
CA GLY A 425 -6.54 -8.65 -17.46
C GLY A 425 -5.13 -8.09 -17.20
N ILE A 426 -4.09 -8.71 -17.75
CA ILE A 426 -2.69 -8.25 -17.63
C ILE A 426 -2.52 -6.83 -18.21
N CYS A 427 -3.22 -6.50 -19.30
CA CYS A 427 -3.26 -5.13 -19.85
C CYS A 427 -3.90 -4.12 -18.89
N GLY A 428 -4.64 -4.57 -17.89
CA GLY A 428 -5.22 -3.74 -16.84
C GLY A 428 -6.72 -3.48 -16.99
N TYR A 429 -7.37 -4.09 -17.98
CA TYR A 429 -8.83 -4.00 -18.13
C TYR A 429 -9.53 -4.84 -17.08
N SER A 430 -10.58 -4.30 -16.46
CA SER A 430 -11.48 -5.12 -15.65
C SER A 430 -12.26 -6.11 -16.55
N PRO A 431 -12.77 -7.21 -16.01
CA PRO A 431 -13.54 -8.17 -16.79
C PRO A 431 -14.75 -7.54 -17.49
N LEU A 432 -15.39 -6.54 -16.90
CA LEU A 432 -16.51 -5.81 -17.49
C LEU A 432 -16.06 -4.88 -18.61
N GLU A 433 -14.97 -4.13 -18.41
CA GLU A 433 -14.39 -3.26 -19.44
C GLU A 433 -13.96 -4.07 -20.66
N ALA A 434 -13.22 -5.17 -20.44
CA ALA A 434 -12.80 -6.07 -21.51
C ALA A 434 -14.00 -6.58 -22.32
N LEU A 435 -15.07 -7.01 -21.64
CA LEU A 435 -16.28 -7.48 -22.30
C LEU A 435 -16.96 -6.39 -23.13
N ASN A 436 -17.10 -5.19 -22.58
CA ASN A 436 -17.76 -4.07 -23.25
C ASN A 436 -16.94 -3.57 -24.44
N ILE A 437 -15.61 -3.53 -24.35
CA ILE A 437 -14.71 -3.17 -25.47
C ILE A 437 -14.88 -4.17 -26.61
N LEU A 438 -14.79 -5.48 -26.34
CA LEU A 438 -14.96 -6.51 -27.35
C LEU A 438 -16.34 -6.46 -28.01
N GLN A 439 -17.39 -6.10 -27.27
CA GLN A 439 -18.73 -5.95 -27.81
C GLN A 439 -18.86 -4.72 -28.71
N ILE A 440 -18.33 -3.57 -28.31
CA ILE A 440 -18.40 -2.35 -29.10
C ILE A 440 -17.62 -2.49 -30.41
N GLU A 441 -16.46 -3.15 -30.34
CA GLU A 441 -15.67 -3.47 -31.53
C GLU A 441 -16.41 -4.37 -32.49
N SER A 442 -17.15 -5.37 -31.98
CA SER A 442 -18.02 -6.23 -32.80
C SER A 442 -19.22 -5.48 -33.41
N ILE A 443 -19.83 -4.53 -32.68
CA ILE A 443 -20.96 -3.73 -33.17
C ILE A 443 -20.50 -2.73 -34.22
N LEU A 444 -19.36 -2.11 -34.05
CA LEU A 444 -18.80 -1.11 -34.96
C LEU A 444 -18.08 -1.73 -36.15
N ASP A 445 -17.93 -3.08 -36.15
CA ASP A 445 -17.29 -3.83 -37.22
C ASP A 445 -15.90 -3.29 -37.61
N PHE A 446 -15.09 -2.95 -36.59
CA PHE A 446 -13.74 -2.42 -36.82
C PHE A 446 -12.87 -3.36 -37.63
N GLY A 447 -13.14 -4.67 -37.62
CA GLY A 447 -12.44 -5.66 -38.44
C GLY A 447 -12.60 -5.40 -39.94
N THR A 448 -13.76 -4.86 -40.36
CA THR A 448 -14.04 -4.49 -41.75
C THR A 448 -13.57 -3.07 -42.06
N LEU A 449 -13.74 -2.15 -41.11
CA LEU A 449 -13.40 -0.71 -41.28
C LEU A 449 -11.86 -0.47 -41.15
N MET A 450 -11.18 -1.22 -40.34
CA MET A 450 -9.73 -1.18 -40.14
C MET A 450 -9.12 -2.52 -40.49
N SER A 451 -9.07 -2.88 -41.76
CA SER A 451 -8.32 -4.04 -42.21
C SER A 451 -6.85 -3.88 -41.81
N PRO A 452 -6.29 -4.76 -40.99
CA PRO A 452 -4.85 -4.71 -40.71
C PRO A 452 -4.10 -4.78 -42.02
N LEU A 453 -3.03 -3.99 -42.19
CA LEU A 453 -2.12 -4.14 -43.30
C LEU A 453 -1.68 -5.61 -43.36
N MET A 454 -2.14 -6.33 -44.38
CA MET A 454 -1.79 -7.74 -44.54
C MET A 454 -0.29 -7.85 -44.74
N ASN A 455 0.41 -8.45 -43.79
CA ASN A 455 1.77 -8.89 -44.00
C ASN A 455 1.75 -10.04 -45.02
N SER A 456 2.70 -10.07 -45.91
CA SER A 456 2.84 -11.10 -46.95
C SER A 456 2.85 -12.56 -46.45
N HIS A 457 2.98 -12.76 -45.13
CA HIS A 457 2.93 -14.04 -44.44
C HIS A 457 1.53 -14.47 -43.97
N THR A 458 0.54 -13.59 -44.04
CA THR A 458 -0.85 -13.86 -43.56
C THR A 458 -1.84 -14.15 -44.70
N MET A 459 -1.36 -14.22 -45.94
CA MET A 459 -2.22 -14.59 -47.05
C MET A 459 -2.52 -16.10 -46.97
N ASN A 460 -3.74 -16.44 -46.59
CA ASN A 460 -4.24 -17.80 -46.73
C ASN A 460 -4.18 -18.19 -48.20
N GLY A 461 -3.44 -19.24 -48.53
CA GLY A 461 -3.21 -19.71 -49.89
C GLY A 461 -4.43 -20.25 -50.62
N SER A 462 -5.68 -19.86 -50.28
CA SER A 462 -6.90 -20.36 -50.90
C SER A 462 -7.50 -19.45 -51.98
N GLU A 463 -6.98 -18.24 -52.20
CA GLU A 463 -7.50 -17.32 -53.24
C GLU A 463 -6.46 -16.72 -54.18
N ILE A 464 -5.22 -17.24 -54.21
CA ILE A 464 -4.24 -16.80 -55.18
C ILE A 464 -4.19 -17.83 -56.29
N GLY A 465 -4.83 -17.50 -57.39
CA GLY A 465 -4.52 -18.17 -58.65
C GLY A 465 -3.04 -18.05 -58.93
N ASP A 466 -2.45 -19.06 -59.50
CA ASP A 466 -1.14 -19.53 -59.83
C ASP A 466 -0.06 -18.49 -60.28
N THR A 467 -0.03 -17.25 -59.68
CA THR A 467 0.93 -16.20 -60.08
C THR A 467 1.68 -15.52 -58.95
N GLY A 468 1.70 -16.07 -57.74
CA GLY A 468 2.37 -15.48 -56.53
C GLY A 468 3.64 -16.19 -56.05
N GLY A 469 4.29 -16.97 -56.82
CA GLY A 469 5.62 -17.53 -56.53
C GLY A 469 6.73 -16.52 -56.83
N ARG A 470 7.81 -16.57 -56.03
CA ARG A 470 9.09 -15.92 -56.32
C ARG A 470 9.40 -16.16 -57.81
N PRO A 471 9.71 -15.13 -58.64
CA PRO A 471 10.08 -15.33 -60.01
C PRO A 471 11.17 -16.38 -60.09
N SER A 472 10.97 -17.45 -60.82
CA SER A 472 12.02 -18.39 -61.14
C SER A 472 13.12 -17.61 -61.86
N ALA A 473 14.37 -17.67 -61.36
CA ALA A 473 15.49 -17.07 -62.04
C ALA A 473 15.55 -17.69 -63.43
N SER A 474 15.47 -16.85 -64.47
CA SER A 474 15.73 -17.29 -65.84
C SER A 474 17.17 -17.84 -65.90
N GLU A 475 17.37 -18.94 -66.57
CA GLU A 475 18.65 -19.65 -66.68
C GLU A 475 19.79 -18.79 -67.27
N GLU A 476 19.58 -17.53 -67.63
CA GLU A 476 20.55 -16.64 -68.26
C GLU A 476 21.17 -15.56 -67.34
N SER A 477 20.80 -15.45 -66.07
CA SER A 477 21.52 -14.54 -65.17
C SER A 477 22.60 -15.30 -64.43
N GLY A 478 23.84 -15.26 -64.95
CA GLY A 478 25.03 -15.77 -64.30
C GLY A 478 25.15 -15.21 -62.87
N ASN A 479 25.17 -16.09 -61.90
CA ASN A 479 25.37 -15.71 -60.49
C ASN A 479 26.85 -15.30 -60.31
N PRO A 480 27.19 -14.03 -60.06
CA PRO A 480 28.57 -13.58 -59.94
C PRO A 480 29.31 -14.14 -58.70
N ASN A 481 28.63 -14.90 -57.86
CA ASN A 481 29.17 -15.46 -56.62
C ASN A 481 29.32 -17.00 -56.67
N LYS A 482 29.33 -17.64 -57.84
CA LYS A 482 29.67 -19.04 -57.93
C LYS A 482 31.19 -19.20 -57.78
N ALA A 483 31.64 -19.81 -56.70
CA ALA A 483 33.05 -20.18 -56.53
C ALA A 483 33.50 -21.07 -57.68
N PRO A 484 34.72 -20.91 -58.23
CA PRO A 484 35.23 -21.77 -59.27
C PRO A 484 35.36 -23.24 -58.78
N GLU A 485 34.89 -24.18 -59.57
CA GLU A 485 35.10 -25.60 -59.34
C GLU A 485 36.60 -25.84 -59.42
N ALA A 486 37.18 -26.50 -58.41
CA ALA A 486 38.57 -26.92 -58.40
C ALA A 486 38.69 -28.18 -59.33
N ASP A 487 39.61 -28.12 -60.28
CA ASP A 487 40.07 -29.29 -61.08
C ASP A 487 40.77 -30.32 -60.20
#